data_81d964a7df01c446a7483dc06cf4af1f
#
_entry.id   81d964a7df01c446a7483dc06cf4af1f
#
_cell.length_a   1.000
_cell.length_b   1.000
_cell.length_c   1.000
_cell.angle_alpha   90.00
_cell.angle_beta   90.00
_cell.angle_gamma   90.00
#
_symmetry.space_group_name_H-M   'P 1'
#
loop_
_entity.id
_entity.type
_entity.pdbx_description
1 polymer ?
#
loop_
_entity_poly.entity_id
_entity_poly.type
_entity_poly.pdbx_seq_one_letter_code
_entity_poly.pdbx_strand_id
1 'polypeptide(L)'
;YTSDGEEYADVTAKDFVTGLKHAADSKAGALYLVQDSIAGLSDYLSGANKDFSNVGVKAIDDHTLQYTLKKPEPYWNSKTTYGLLFPVNEDFLKNKGKDFGKSTDPTSILYNGPFLLKSLTAKSSIELTKNENYWDKKNVHFDAIKLSYYDGSDQEAQERSFSDGALSIARVFPMSSNYASVEKKYKDNIYYTAPGASTAAIGVNIDRQNYKFSAKKTDAEKTSTKKALLNKDFRQSINFAIDRTAYQSQVNGKDGAALAIRNLFVPSDFVSAGDKTFGDLVTDKMSTYGDEWSGVNFADGQDGLYNAEKAKTEFAKAKEALQGEGVQFPIHLDLPVDQSSKLNVAQAQSLKQTIEKSLGSENVVIDINQLSSDDMQNATLNAANAAA
;
A
#
# COMPACT_ATOMS: atom_id res chain seq x y z
N TYR A 1 -6.94 23.27 -20.76
CA TYR A 1 -8.38 23.52 -20.88
C TYR A 1 -8.97 23.81 -19.50
N THR A 2 -10.01 24.64 -19.45
CA THR A 2 -10.82 24.84 -18.24
C THR A 2 -11.71 23.63 -17.94
N SER A 3 -12.44 23.66 -16.81
CA SER A 3 -13.41 22.61 -16.46
C SER A 3 -14.58 22.50 -17.46
N ASP A 4 -14.85 23.53 -18.23
CA ASP A 4 -15.90 23.57 -19.26
C ASP A 4 -15.37 23.14 -20.65
N GLY A 5 -14.08 22.79 -20.71
CA GLY A 5 -13.40 22.38 -21.95
C GLY A 5 -12.93 23.56 -22.83
N GLU A 6 -13.03 24.77 -22.38
CA GLU A 6 -12.52 25.94 -23.07
C GLU A 6 -10.98 25.92 -23.11
N GLU A 7 -10.40 26.33 -24.23
CA GLU A 7 -8.95 26.48 -24.35
C GLU A 7 -8.45 27.60 -23.44
N TYR A 8 -7.40 27.31 -22.65
CA TYR A 8 -6.79 28.30 -21.76
C TYR A 8 -5.39 28.70 -22.21
N ALA A 9 -4.51 27.73 -22.42
CA ALA A 9 -3.14 27.92 -22.88
C ALA A 9 -2.55 26.61 -23.40
N ASP A 10 -1.51 26.70 -24.23
CA ASP A 10 -0.68 25.56 -24.58
C ASP A 10 0.15 25.09 -23.38
N VAL A 11 0.37 23.80 -23.27
CA VAL A 11 1.27 23.22 -22.28
C VAL A 11 2.71 23.32 -22.80
N THR A 12 3.57 23.91 -22.00
CA THR A 12 5.00 24.06 -22.32
C THR A 12 5.89 23.33 -21.31
N ALA A 13 7.16 23.17 -21.63
CA ALA A 13 8.15 22.61 -20.72
C ALA A 13 8.28 23.43 -19.41
N LYS A 14 8.01 24.73 -19.46
CA LYS A 14 8.01 25.60 -18.28
C LYS A 14 6.94 25.20 -17.27
N ASP A 15 5.79 24.72 -17.72
CA ASP A 15 4.69 24.31 -16.84
C ASP A 15 5.09 23.11 -15.94
N PHE A 16 5.92 22.21 -16.43
CA PHE A 16 6.46 21.09 -15.64
C PHE A 16 7.46 21.57 -14.56
N VAL A 17 8.27 22.57 -14.89
CA VAL A 17 9.16 23.22 -13.89
C VAL A 17 8.33 23.90 -12.81
N THR A 18 7.28 24.62 -13.19
CA THR A 18 6.32 25.27 -12.28
C THR A 18 5.62 24.23 -11.40
N GLY A 19 5.17 23.09 -11.97
CA GLY A 19 4.50 22.02 -11.22
C GLY A 19 5.37 21.44 -10.12
N LEU A 20 6.61 21.05 -10.44
CA LEU A 20 7.55 20.53 -9.45
C LEU A 20 7.92 21.58 -8.39
N LYS A 21 8.13 22.84 -8.81
CA LYS A 21 8.40 23.93 -7.87
C LYS A 21 7.23 24.14 -6.91
N HIS A 22 6.01 24.18 -7.41
CA HIS A 22 4.81 24.29 -6.58
C HIS A 22 4.68 23.13 -5.59
N ALA A 23 4.90 21.89 -6.03
CA ALA A 23 4.90 20.73 -5.16
C ALA A 23 5.96 20.82 -4.05
N ALA A 24 7.16 21.31 -4.38
CA ALA A 24 8.25 21.51 -3.42
C ALA A 24 7.93 22.61 -2.40
N ASP A 25 7.47 23.78 -2.86
CA ASP A 25 7.14 24.93 -2.01
C ASP A 25 5.96 24.64 -1.07
N SER A 26 4.98 23.85 -1.53
CA SER A 26 3.84 23.41 -0.74
C SER A 26 4.13 22.18 0.15
N LYS A 27 5.34 21.63 0.08
CA LYS A 27 5.76 20.43 0.82
C LYS A 27 4.82 19.26 0.58
N ALA A 28 4.47 19.00 -0.68
CA ALA A 28 3.56 17.93 -1.06
C ALA A 28 4.01 16.56 -0.50
N GLY A 29 3.09 15.80 0.07
CA GLY A 29 3.39 14.54 0.75
C GLY A 29 4.01 13.45 -0.14
N ALA A 30 3.87 13.57 -1.48
CA ALA A 30 4.42 12.61 -2.44
C ALA A 30 5.87 12.92 -2.87
N LEU A 31 6.51 13.98 -2.38
CA LEU A 31 7.88 14.36 -2.77
C LEU A 31 8.93 13.28 -2.50
N TYR A 32 8.72 12.41 -1.51
CA TYR A 32 9.61 11.27 -1.23
C TYR A 32 9.83 10.35 -2.43
N LEU A 33 8.90 10.33 -3.38
CA LEU A 33 9.01 9.50 -4.59
C LEU A 33 10.13 9.97 -5.54
N VAL A 34 10.49 11.25 -5.52
CA VAL A 34 11.43 11.86 -6.47
C VAL A 34 12.54 12.70 -5.83
N GLN A 35 12.44 13.06 -4.55
CA GLN A 35 13.41 13.93 -3.88
C GLN A 35 14.86 13.41 -3.93
N ASP A 36 15.03 12.08 -3.90
CA ASP A 36 16.33 11.43 -3.97
C ASP A 36 16.76 11.06 -5.39
N SER A 37 15.88 11.24 -6.36
CA SER A 37 16.16 11.02 -7.78
C SER A 37 16.66 12.29 -8.47
N ILE A 38 15.95 13.43 -8.28
CA ILE A 38 16.27 14.69 -8.97
C ILE A 38 17.41 15.39 -8.25
N ALA A 39 18.46 15.75 -8.99
CA ALA A 39 19.61 16.46 -8.45
C ALA A 39 19.18 17.80 -7.79
N GLY A 40 19.71 18.11 -6.61
CA GLY A 40 19.46 19.36 -5.88
C GLY A 40 18.08 19.46 -5.22
N LEU A 41 17.12 18.54 -5.47
CA LEU A 41 15.77 18.65 -4.90
C LEU A 41 15.78 18.44 -3.38
N SER A 42 16.52 17.45 -2.85
CA SER A 42 16.66 17.25 -1.40
C SER A 42 17.25 18.48 -0.69
N ASP A 43 18.24 19.14 -1.31
CA ASP A 43 18.88 20.35 -0.75
C ASP A 43 17.90 21.52 -0.72
N TYR A 44 17.06 21.63 -1.76
CA TYR A 44 15.99 22.63 -1.80
C TYR A 44 14.94 22.38 -0.71
N LEU A 45 14.48 21.16 -0.55
CA LEU A 45 13.46 20.77 0.44
C LEU A 45 13.94 20.93 1.89
N SER A 46 15.23 20.67 2.14
CA SER A 46 15.83 20.87 3.47
C SER A 46 16.15 22.34 3.79
N GLY A 47 16.10 23.23 2.78
CA GLY A 47 16.50 24.62 2.91
C GLY A 47 18.01 24.87 2.87
N ALA A 48 18.82 23.84 2.59
CA ALA A 48 20.26 23.98 2.37
C ALA A 48 20.57 24.79 1.11
N ASN A 49 19.68 24.70 0.11
CA ASN A 49 19.67 25.58 -1.06
C ASN A 49 18.27 26.18 -1.22
N LYS A 50 18.20 27.51 -1.35
CA LYS A 50 16.93 28.23 -1.49
C LYS A 50 16.61 28.63 -2.93
N ASP A 51 17.54 28.40 -3.86
CA ASP A 51 17.36 28.72 -5.27
C ASP A 51 16.93 27.48 -6.05
N PHE A 52 15.66 27.47 -6.48
CA PHE A 52 15.10 26.37 -7.25
C PHE A 52 15.78 26.17 -8.62
N SER A 53 16.47 27.17 -9.16
CA SER A 53 17.22 27.04 -10.41
C SER A 53 18.36 26.01 -10.35
N ASN A 54 18.80 25.63 -9.14
CA ASN A 54 19.78 24.58 -8.89
C ASN A 54 19.16 23.18 -8.82
N VAL A 55 17.84 23.06 -8.89
CA VAL A 55 17.16 21.75 -8.97
C VAL A 55 17.25 21.25 -10.41
N GLY A 56 17.49 19.96 -10.55
CA GLY A 56 17.71 19.27 -11.84
C GLY A 56 16.45 19.14 -12.70
N VAL A 57 15.68 20.21 -12.86
CA VAL A 57 14.55 20.30 -13.80
C VAL A 57 14.67 21.63 -14.55
N LYS A 58 14.68 21.59 -15.89
CA LYS A 58 14.83 22.77 -16.73
C LYS A 58 13.99 22.69 -17.99
N ALA A 59 13.31 23.78 -18.34
CA ALA A 59 12.80 24.02 -19.67
C ALA A 59 13.94 24.57 -20.53
N ILE A 60 14.39 23.84 -21.51
CA ILE A 60 15.42 24.27 -22.45
C ILE A 60 14.81 25.20 -23.52
N ASP A 61 13.63 24.82 -23.97
CA ASP A 61 12.75 25.61 -24.83
C ASP A 61 11.29 25.19 -24.52
N ASP A 62 10.31 25.69 -25.26
CA ASP A 62 8.89 25.41 -25.00
C ASP A 62 8.52 23.93 -25.12
N HIS A 63 9.27 23.13 -25.84
CA HIS A 63 8.98 21.72 -26.14
C HIS A 63 10.00 20.76 -25.53
N THR A 64 11.09 21.26 -24.92
CA THR A 64 12.18 20.44 -24.42
C THR A 64 12.32 20.59 -22.91
N LEU A 65 11.88 19.57 -22.18
CA LEU A 65 12.06 19.45 -20.72
C LEU A 65 13.25 18.55 -20.40
N GLN A 66 14.17 19.01 -19.57
CA GLN A 66 15.32 18.25 -19.12
C GLN A 66 15.25 17.97 -17.63
N TYR A 67 15.40 16.67 -17.25
CA TYR A 67 15.68 16.27 -15.88
C TYR A 67 17.14 15.81 -15.74
N THR A 68 17.78 16.28 -14.65
CA THR A 68 19.11 15.83 -14.23
C THR A 68 18.95 14.98 -12.98
N LEU A 69 19.34 13.70 -13.06
CA LEU A 69 19.21 12.75 -11.96
C LEU A 69 20.53 12.67 -11.17
N LYS A 70 20.46 12.35 -9.87
CA LYS A 70 21.63 12.10 -9.00
C LYS A 70 22.43 10.88 -9.44
N LYS A 71 21.73 9.88 -10.01
CA LYS A 71 22.30 8.62 -10.52
C LYS A 71 21.41 8.07 -11.64
N PRO A 72 21.92 7.16 -12.50
CA PRO A 72 21.08 6.48 -13.49
C PRO A 72 19.92 5.72 -12.82
N GLU A 73 18.71 5.94 -13.30
CA GLU A 73 17.49 5.24 -12.88
C GLU A 73 16.76 4.71 -14.11
N PRO A 74 16.89 3.40 -14.45
CA PRO A 74 16.26 2.82 -15.64
C PRO A 74 14.72 2.97 -15.65
N TYR A 75 14.11 3.12 -14.49
CA TYR A 75 12.68 3.28 -14.26
C TYR A 75 12.23 4.75 -14.17
N TRP A 76 13.09 5.73 -14.50
CA TRP A 76 12.76 7.16 -14.40
C TRP A 76 11.50 7.52 -15.20
N ASN A 77 11.33 6.97 -16.41
CA ASN A 77 10.15 7.25 -17.21
C ASN A 77 8.85 6.82 -16.52
N SER A 78 8.86 5.76 -15.71
CA SER A 78 7.69 5.38 -14.91
C SER A 78 7.40 6.41 -13.81
N LYS A 79 8.43 7.06 -13.25
CA LYS A 79 8.22 8.12 -12.23
C LYS A 79 7.57 9.38 -12.82
N THR A 80 7.76 9.66 -14.11
CA THR A 80 7.14 10.85 -14.74
C THR A 80 5.61 10.77 -14.82
N THR A 81 5.02 9.61 -14.53
CA THR A 81 3.56 9.44 -14.42
C THR A 81 2.97 9.87 -13.08
N TYR A 82 3.80 10.23 -12.10
CA TYR A 82 3.32 10.75 -10.81
C TYR A 82 2.78 12.17 -10.95
N GLY A 83 1.60 12.44 -10.37
CA GLY A 83 0.92 13.72 -10.45
C GLY A 83 1.74 14.93 -9.99
N LEU A 84 2.71 14.73 -9.08
CA LEU A 84 3.61 15.79 -8.63
C LEU A 84 4.57 16.29 -9.74
N LEU A 85 4.72 15.56 -10.84
CA LEU A 85 5.51 15.95 -12.01
C LEU A 85 4.63 16.43 -13.18
N PHE A 86 3.32 16.59 -12.99
CA PHE A 86 2.42 17.10 -14.01
C PHE A 86 2.58 18.60 -14.24
N PRO A 87 2.25 19.09 -15.44
CA PRO A 87 2.40 20.50 -15.77
C PRO A 87 1.39 21.36 -14.98
N VAL A 88 1.82 22.52 -14.53
CA VAL A 88 1.00 23.55 -13.88
C VAL A 88 1.28 24.88 -14.53
N ASN A 89 0.26 25.50 -15.10
CA ASN A 89 0.38 26.82 -15.70
C ASN A 89 0.62 27.88 -14.60
N GLU A 90 1.70 28.66 -14.76
CA GLU A 90 2.15 29.61 -13.74
C GLU A 90 1.14 30.75 -13.49
N ASP A 91 0.54 31.29 -14.53
CA ASP A 91 -0.41 32.39 -14.40
C ASP A 91 -1.72 31.92 -13.80
N PHE A 92 -2.17 30.73 -14.16
CA PHE A 92 -3.35 30.10 -13.54
C PHE A 92 -3.11 29.84 -12.04
N LEU A 93 -1.94 29.29 -11.69
CA LEU A 93 -1.55 29.05 -10.30
C LEU A 93 -1.55 30.35 -9.48
N LYS A 94 -0.95 31.41 -10.02
CA LYS A 94 -0.92 32.74 -9.37
C LYS A 94 -2.33 33.32 -9.19
N ASN A 95 -3.18 33.20 -10.23
CA ASN A 95 -4.53 33.73 -10.20
C ASN A 95 -5.43 33.00 -9.21
N LYS A 96 -5.30 31.67 -9.09
CA LYS A 96 -6.05 30.86 -8.12
C LYS A 96 -5.51 30.97 -6.69
N GLY A 97 -4.21 31.18 -6.54
CA GLY A 97 -3.56 31.32 -5.24
C GLY A 97 -3.88 30.13 -4.32
N LYS A 98 -4.44 30.41 -3.14
CA LYS A 98 -4.81 29.38 -2.15
C LYS A 98 -5.97 28.47 -2.55
N ASP A 99 -6.73 28.82 -3.58
CA ASP A 99 -7.84 28.00 -4.09
C ASP A 99 -7.39 27.03 -5.18
N PHE A 100 -6.11 27.09 -5.62
CA PHE A 100 -5.55 26.12 -6.56
C PHE A 100 -5.61 24.69 -5.98
N GLY A 101 -6.12 23.75 -6.78
CA GLY A 101 -6.19 22.33 -6.41
C GLY A 101 -7.27 22.00 -5.37
N LYS A 102 -8.23 22.87 -5.13
CA LYS A 102 -9.36 22.59 -4.23
C LYS A 102 -10.24 21.50 -4.81
N SER A 103 -10.21 20.30 -4.22
CA SER A 103 -10.76 19.08 -4.79
C SER A 103 -12.27 19.13 -5.11
N THR A 104 -13.05 19.94 -4.37
CA THR A 104 -14.50 20.10 -4.57
C THR A 104 -14.86 21.15 -5.60
N ASP A 105 -13.89 21.87 -6.15
CA ASP A 105 -14.09 22.93 -7.15
C ASP A 105 -13.42 22.53 -8.48
N PRO A 106 -14.18 22.07 -9.49
CA PRO A 106 -13.63 21.72 -10.80
C PRO A 106 -12.86 22.86 -11.47
N THR A 107 -13.17 24.12 -11.14
CA THR A 107 -12.50 25.27 -11.74
C THR A 107 -11.16 25.61 -11.07
N SER A 108 -10.75 24.86 -10.05
CA SER A 108 -9.53 25.12 -9.28
C SER A 108 -8.24 24.61 -9.95
N ILE A 109 -8.36 23.83 -11.04
CA ILE A 109 -7.25 23.31 -11.86
C ILE A 109 -7.54 23.47 -13.35
N LEU A 110 -6.51 23.33 -14.18
CA LEU A 110 -6.63 23.14 -15.61
C LEU A 110 -6.52 21.66 -16.00
N TYR A 111 -7.02 21.31 -17.16
CA TYR A 111 -7.11 19.94 -17.65
C TYR A 111 -6.39 19.79 -19.00
N ASN A 112 -5.63 18.71 -19.15
CA ASN A 112 -5.04 18.29 -20.43
C ASN A 112 -5.23 16.79 -20.70
N GLY A 113 -5.99 16.11 -19.83
CA GLY A 113 -6.31 14.68 -19.95
C GLY A 113 -7.58 14.39 -20.74
N PRO A 114 -7.92 13.09 -20.89
CA PRO A 114 -9.09 12.63 -21.64
C PRO A 114 -10.44 12.96 -20.99
N PHE A 115 -10.45 13.33 -19.71
CA PHE A 115 -11.68 13.66 -18.97
C PHE A 115 -11.52 14.96 -18.19
N LEU A 116 -12.64 15.65 -18.02
CA LEU A 116 -12.81 16.85 -17.19
C LEU A 116 -13.58 16.47 -15.94
N LEU A 117 -13.19 17.01 -14.77
CA LEU A 117 -13.96 16.85 -13.55
C LEU A 117 -15.25 17.69 -13.64
N LYS A 118 -16.39 17.04 -13.68
CA LYS A 118 -17.70 17.70 -13.66
C LYS A 118 -18.13 18.05 -12.24
N SER A 119 -17.98 17.11 -11.32
CA SER A 119 -18.31 17.30 -9.91
C SER A 119 -17.60 16.33 -8.99
N LEU A 120 -17.32 16.77 -7.74
CA LEU A 120 -16.89 15.92 -6.66
C LEU A 120 -17.74 16.27 -5.42
N THR A 121 -18.57 15.33 -5.00
CA THR A 121 -19.39 15.45 -3.80
C THR A 121 -18.90 14.47 -2.75
N ALA A 122 -18.38 14.99 -1.63
CA ALA A 122 -17.81 14.18 -0.57
C ALA A 122 -18.79 13.10 -0.07
N LYS A 123 -18.30 11.87 0.10
CA LYS A 123 -19.11 10.70 0.51
C LYS A 123 -20.35 10.43 -0.37
N SER A 124 -20.32 10.83 -1.63
CA SER A 124 -21.39 10.63 -2.59
C SER A 124 -20.88 10.16 -3.94
N SER A 125 -20.28 11.06 -4.75
CA SER A 125 -19.84 10.70 -6.10
C SER A 125 -18.74 11.61 -6.64
N ILE A 126 -17.99 11.06 -7.60
CA ILE A 126 -17.12 11.83 -8.51
C ILE A 126 -17.65 11.59 -9.91
N GLU A 127 -17.92 12.67 -10.65
CA GLU A 127 -18.38 12.61 -12.04
C GLU A 127 -17.35 13.26 -12.95
N LEU A 128 -16.96 12.54 -13.99
CA LEU A 128 -16.06 12.99 -15.04
C LEU A 128 -16.81 12.95 -16.38
N THR A 129 -16.56 13.95 -17.22
CA THR A 129 -17.06 14.00 -18.60
C THR A 129 -15.90 13.95 -19.58
N LYS A 130 -16.14 13.41 -20.76
CA LYS A 130 -15.16 13.35 -21.84
C LYS A 130 -14.66 14.76 -22.18
N ASN A 131 -13.36 14.90 -22.38
CA ASN A 131 -12.76 16.11 -22.92
C ASN A 131 -12.73 16.02 -24.45
N GLU A 132 -13.65 16.73 -25.11
CA GLU A 132 -13.77 16.74 -26.57
C GLU A 132 -12.58 17.42 -27.27
N ASN A 133 -11.73 18.12 -26.52
CA ASN A 133 -10.50 18.75 -27.01
C ASN A 133 -9.23 17.95 -26.69
N TYR A 134 -9.37 16.76 -26.09
CA TYR A 134 -8.22 15.89 -25.85
C TYR A 134 -7.56 15.46 -27.17
N TRP A 135 -6.24 15.55 -27.25
CA TRP A 135 -5.47 15.28 -28.48
C TRP A 135 -5.71 13.89 -29.07
N ASP A 136 -5.95 12.88 -28.24
CA ASP A 136 -6.23 11.50 -28.66
C ASP A 136 -7.68 11.08 -28.36
N LYS A 137 -8.61 11.99 -28.51
CA LYS A 137 -10.04 11.76 -28.22
C LYS A 137 -10.69 10.60 -28.98
N LYS A 138 -10.12 10.24 -30.13
CA LYS A 138 -10.60 9.09 -30.95
C LYS A 138 -10.43 7.76 -30.23
N ASN A 139 -9.49 7.65 -29.29
CA ASN A 139 -9.22 6.47 -28.46
C ASN A 139 -9.95 6.54 -27.11
N VAL A 140 -10.75 7.57 -26.85
CA VAL A 140 -11.58 7.70 -25.66
C VAL A 140 -12.98 7.23 -25.97
N HIS A 141 -13.34 6.04 -25.47
CA HIS A 141 -14.60 5.35 -25.82
C HIS A 141 -15.73 5.55 -24.82
N PHE A 142 -15.45 6.21 -23.68
CA PHE A 142 -16.46 6.54 -22.67
C PHE A 142 -16.81 8.04 -22.75
N ASP A 143 -18.09 8.37 -22.65
CA ASP A 143 -18.55 9.76 -22.60
C ASP A 143 -18.50 10.32 -21.18
N ALA A 144 -18.63 9.45 -20.18
CA ALA A 144 -18.58 9.82 -18.76
C ALA A 144 -18.08 8.67 -17.91
N ILE A 145 -17.50 9.04 -16.76
CA ILE A 145 -17.13 8.11 -15.69
C ILE A 145 -17.79 8.61 -14.40
N LYS A 146 -18.56 7.75 -13.73
CA LYS A 146 -19.14 8.05 -12.44
C LYS A 146 -18.62 7.07 -11.40
N LEU A 147 -17.95 7.59 -10.36
CA LEU A 147 -17.52 6.84 -9.20
C LEU A 147 -18.52 7.09 -8.07
N SER A 148 -19.15 6.05 -7.58
CA SER A 148 -20.07 6.12 -6.44
C SER A 148 -19.33 5.77 -5.16
N TYR A 149 -19.57 6.54 -4.09
CA TYR A 149 -18.96 6.28 -2.79
C TYR A 149 -19.48 4.96 -2.19
N TYR A 150 -18.58 4.18 -1.63
CA TYR A 150 -18.85 2.97 -0.89
C TYR A 150 -18.10 3.00 0.43
N ASP A 151 -18.82 2.90 1.55
CA ASP A 151 -18.25 3.01 2.90
C ASP A 151 -17.72 1.69 3.49
N GLY A 152 -17.91 0.58 2.75
CA GLY A 152 -17.42 -0.75 3.17
C GLY A 152 -18.34 -1.48 4.17
N SER A 153 -19.45 -0.89 4.61
CA SER A 153 -20.33 -1.48 5.63
C SER A 153 -21.15 -2.66 5.13
N ASP A 154 -21.63 -2.59 3.87
CA ASP A 154 -22.47 -3.62 3.25
C ASP A 154 -21.76 -4.24 2.05
N GLN A 155 -21.12 -5.39 2.27
CA GLN A 155 -20.36 -6.10 1.23
C GLN A 155 -21.21 -6.57 0.05
N GLU A 156 -22.52 -6.66 0.19
CA GLU A 156 -23.44 -7.10 -0.86
C GLU A 156 -24.00 -5.94 -1.69
N ALA A 157 -23.85 -4.70 -1.21
CA ALA A 157 -24.43 -3.52 -1.87
C ALA A 157 -23.93 -3.31 -3.30
N GLN A 158 -22.65 -3.58 -3.55
CA GLN A 158 -22.08 -3.41 -4.89
C GLN A 158 -22.63 -4.42 -5.89
N GLU A 159 -22.79 -5.69 -5.49
CA GLU A 159 -23.41 -6.70 -6.33
C GLU A 159 -24.85 -6.38 -6.65
N ARG A 160 -25.65 -5.98 -5.64
CA ARG A 160 -27.05 -5.56 -5.89
C ARG A 160 -27.10 -4.40 -6.90
N SER A 161 -26.28 -3.37 -6.72
CA SER A 161 -26.23 -2.23 -7.63
C SER A 161 -25.78 -2.62 -9.05
N PHE A 162 -24.89 -3.63 -9.19
CA PHE A 162 -24.53 -4.19 -10.47
C PHE A 162 -25.69 -4.97 -11.09
N SER A 163 -26.38 -5.80 -10.32
CA SER A 163 -27.56 -6.56 -10.76
C SER A 163 -28.68 -5.66 -11.26
N ASP A 164 -28.85 -4.49 -10.63
CA ASP A 164 -29.85 -3.48 -10.97
C ASP A 164 -29.42 -2.57 -12.12
N GLY A 165 -28.19 -2.77 -12.66
CA GLY A 165 -27.64 -1.96 -13.75
C GLY A 165 -27.14 -0.56 -13.34
N ALA A 166 -27.08 -0.26 -12.03
CA ALA A 166 -26.58 1.01 -11.52
C ALA A 166 -25.04 1.10 -11.55
N LEU A 167 -24.34 -0.04 -11.53
CA LEU A 167 -22.88 -0.14 -11.67
C LEU A 167 -22.52 -0.98 -12.89
N SER A 168 -21.50 -0.55 -13.62
CA SER A 168 -20.90 -1.33 -14.72
C SER A 168 -19.86 -2.34 -14.24
N ILE A 169 -19.28 -2.10 -13.06
CA ILE A 169 -18.28 -2.94 -12.41
C ILE A 169 -18.61 -2.96 -10.91
N ALA A 170 -18.54 -4.14 -10.30
CA ALA A 170 -18.70 -4.30 -8.86
C ALA A 170 -17.59 -5.20 -8.30
N ARG A 171 -17.17 -4.92 -7.08
CA ARG A 171 -16.31 -5.82 -6.33
C ARG A 171 -17.16 -6.91 -5.69
N VAL A 172 -16.73 -8.16 -5.85
CA VAL A 172 -17.31 -9.31 -5.17
C VAL A 172 -16.47 -9.64 -3.94
N PHE A 173 -17.12 -9.89 -2.82
CA PHE A 173 -16.47 -10.23 -1.56
C PHE A 173 -16.71 -11.71 -1.24
N PRO A 174 -15.69 -12.58 -1.32
CA PRO A 174 -15.85 -14.02 -1.09
C PRO A 174 -16.35 -14.40 0.31
N MET A 175 -16.25 -13.47 1.27
CA MET A 175 -16.75 -13.67 2.64
C MET A 175 -18.19 -13.16 2.85
N SER A 176 -18.82 -12.57 1.81
CA SER A 176 -20.24 -12.16 1.90
C SER A 176 -21.16 -13.37 1.87
N SER A 177 -22.31 -13.25 2.52
CA SER A 177 -23.29 -14.34 2.61
C SER A 177 -23.89 -14.75 1.26
N ASN A 178 -23.92 -13.81 0.30
CA ASN A 178 -24.44 -14.05 -1.06
C ASN A 178 -23.40 -14.58 -2.04
N TYR A 179 -22.11 -14.74 -1.65
CA TYR A 179 -21.02 -15.09 -2.57
C TYR A 179 -21.32 -16.30 -3.46
N ALA A 180 -21.75 -17.40 -2.87
CA ALA A 180 -22.05 -18.63 -3.62
C ALA A 180 -23.15 -18.41 -4.69
N SER A 181 -24.13 -17.55 -4.40
CA SER A 181 -25.20 -17.19 -5.36
C SER A 181 -24.65 -16.31 -6.48
N VAL A 182 -23.81 -15.34 -6.14
CA VAL A 182 -23.15 -14.42 -7.08
C VAL A 182 -22.22 -15.19 -8.01
N GLU A 183 -21.38 -16.07 -7.46
CA GLU A 183 -20.48 -16.92 -8.21
C GLU A 183 -21.24 -17.80 -9.21
N LYS A 184 -22.34 -18.44 -8.78
CA LYS A 184 -23.19 -19.25 -9.65
C LYS A 184 -23.81 -18.42 -10.78
N LYS A 185 -24.26 -17.19 -10.49
CA LYS A 185 -24.95 -16.30 -11.44
C LYS A 185 -24.00 -15.69 -12.46
N TYR A 186 -22.80 -15.29 -12.02
CA TYR A 186 -21.86 -14.47 -12.79
C TYR A 186 -20.52 -15.14 -13.05
N LYS A 187 -20.42 -16.46 -12.94
CA LYS A 187 -19.18 -17.24 -13.03
C LYS A 187 -18.22 -16.77 -14.13
N ASP A 188 -18.74 -16.53 -15.33
CA ASP A 188 -17.94 -16.15 -16.51
C ASP A 188 -17.57 -14.65 -16.53
N ASN A 189 -18.09 -13.87 -15.59
CA ASN A 189 -17.87 -12.42 -15.46
C ASN A 189 -17.12 -12.06 -14.17
N ILE A 190 -16.69 -13.05 -13.39
CA ILE A 190 -15.85 -12.83 -12.20
C ILE A 190 -14.39 -12.99 -12.61
N TYR A 191 -13.61 -11.94 -12.39
CA TYR A 191 -12.19 -11.90 -12.73
C TYR A 191 -11.35 -11.63 -11.49
N TYR A 192 -10.29 -12.40 -11.32
CA TYR A 192 -9.22 -12.07 -10.39
C TYR A 192 -8.23 -11.16 -11.11
N THR A 193 -7.91 -10.02 -10.48
CA THR A 193 -6.86 -9.14 -11.02
C THR A 193 -5.50 -9.81 -10.88
N ALA A 194 -4.63 -9.56 -11.85
CA ALA A 194 -3.23 -9.97 -11.71
C ALA A 194 -2.62 -9.34 -10.43
N PRO A 195 -1.75 -10.05 -9.71
CA PRO A 195 -1.03 -9.47 -8.58
C PRO A 195 -0.25 -8.23 -9.02
N GLY A 196 -0.44 -7.12 -8.30
CA GLY A 196 0.33 -5.90 -8.55
C GLY A 196 1.82 -6.09 -8.22
N ALA A 197 2.65 -5.12 -8.59
CA ALA A 197 4.08 -5.11 -8.22
C ALA A 197 4.33 -4.74 -6.74
N SER A 198 3.27 -4.43 -5.99
CA SER A 198 3.37 -4.09 -4.57
C SER A 198 3.33 -5.34 -3.70
N THR A 199 4.08 -5.29 -2.60
CA THR A 199 4.04 -6.31 -1.56
C THR A 199 3.52 -5.69 -0.26
N ALA A 200 2.47 -6.25 0.31
CA ALA A 200 2.04 -5.95 1.66
C ALA A 200 2.76 -6.88 2.64
N ALA A 201 3.25 -6.33 3.74
CA ALA A 201 3.97 -7.10 4.75
C ALA A 201 3.45 -6.78 6.15
N ILE A 202 3.55 -7.75 7.05
CA ILE A 202 3.35 -7.55 8.48
C ILE A 202 4.71 -7.23 9.09
N GLY A 203 4.86 -6.02 9.61
CA GLY A 203 6.05 -5.60 10.33
C GLY A 203 5.85 -5.72 11.84
N VAL A 204 6.92 -5.98 12.58
CA VAL A 204 6.93 -5.92 14.03
C VAL A 204 7.76 -4.73 14.52
N ASN A 205 7.26 -4.00 15.51
CA ASN A 205 7.99 -2.91 16.13
C ASN A 205 8.88 -3.44 17.25
N ILE A 206 10.18 -3.50 17.00
CA ILE A 206 11.18 -4.00 17.95
C ILE A 206 11.63 -2.96 18.99
N ASP A 207 11.23 -1.70 18.82
CA ASP A 207 11.60 -0.60 19.72
C ASP A 207 10.41 0.32 20.02
N ARG A 208 9.32 -0.27 20.47
CA ARG A 208 8.08 0.44 20.78
C ARG A 208 8.26 1.43 21.91
N GLN A 209 7.85 2.68 21.71
CA GLN A 209 7.96 3.76 22.69
C GLN A 209 6.61 4.13 23.35
N ASN A 210 5.48 3.88 22.68
CA ASN A 210 4.16 4.26 23.16
C ASN A 210 3.24 3.04 23.31
N TYR A 211 2.63 2.90 24.47
CA TYR A 211 1.77 1.79 24.85
C TYR A 211 0.30 2.20 25.06
N LYS A 212 -0.13 3.38 24.56
CA LYS A 212 -1.51 3.89 24.74
C LYS A 212 -2.56 2.86 24.27
N PHE A 213 -2.30 2.19 23.15
CA PHE A 213 -3.20 1.20 22.55
C PHE A 213 -2.78 -0.24 22.80
N SER A 214 -2.07 -0.51 23.89
CA SER A 214 -1.54 -1.83 24.22
C SER A 214 -2.44 -2.59 25.18
N ALA A 215 -2.55 -3.90 24.97
CA ALA A 215 -3.12 -4.84 25.92
C ALA A 215 -2.20 -5.05 27.14
N LYS A 216 -0.87 -4.86 26.98
CA LYS A 216 0.13 -5.03 28.02
C LYS A 216 -0.03 -4.00 29.13
N LYS A 217 -0.17 -4.46 30.38
CA LYS A 217 -0.44 -3.60 31.54
C LYS A 217 0.80 -3.38 32.41
N THR A 218 1.73 -4.32 32.44
CA THR A 218 2.91 -4.29 33.31
C THR A 218 4.19 -4.04 32.52
N ASP A 219 5.21 -3.52 33.19
CA ASP A 219 6.52 -3.34 32.58
C ASP A 219 7.22 -4.68 32.31
N ALA A 220 6.88 -5.72 33.08
CA ALA A 220 7.35 -7.08 32.84
C ALA A 220 6.83 -7.63 31.50
N GLU A 221 5.54 -7.46 31.17
CA GLU A 221 4.96 -7.83 29.87
C GLU A 221 5.60 -7.07 28.69
N LYS A 222 5.78 -5.75 28.84
CA LYS A 222 6.42 -4.91 27.82
C LYS A 222 7.87 -5.36 27.57
N THR A 223 8.62 -5.60 28.64
CA THR A 223 10.02 -6.04 28.57
C THR A 223 10.12 -7.44 27.96
N SER A 224 9.23 -8.36 28.36
CA SER A 224 9.18 -9.72 27.82
C SER A 224 8.91 -9.71 26.32
N THR A 225 7.93 -8.91 25.87
CA THR A 225 7.63 -8.77 24.43
C THR A 225 8.82 -8.16 23.67
N LYS A 226 9.47 -7.10 24.19
CA LYS A 226 10.64 -6.50 23.55
C LYS A 226 11.77 -7.50 23.39
N LYS A 227 12.11 -8.26 24.44
CA LYS A 227 13.14 -9.30 24.37
C LYS A 227 12.78 -10.40 23.37
N ALA A 228 11.54 -10.87 23.39
CA ALA A 228 11.07 -11.86 22.43
C ALA A 228 11.20 -11.37 20.98
N LEU A 229 10.74 -10.14 20.68
CA LEU A 229 10.85 -9.57 19.34
C LEU A 229 12.30 -9.29 18.90
N LEU A 230 13.24 -9.09 19.79
CA LEU A 230 14.68 -8.99 19.48
C LEU A 230 15.32 -10.37 19.22
N ASN A 231 14.74 -11.45 19.72
CA ASN A 231 15.23 -12.81 19.48
C ASN A 231 14.90 -13.27 18.07
N LYS A 232 15.91 -13.71 17.30
CA LYS A 232 15.76 -14.14 15.90
C LYS A 232 14.83 -15.35 15.78
N ASP A 233 15.03 -16.36 16.64
CA ASP A 233 14.31 -17.64 16.54
C ASP A 233 12.83 -17.43 16.89
N PHE A 234 12.52 -16.51 17.80
CA PHE A 234 11.15 -16.10 18.08
C PHE A 234 10.49 -15.49 16.85
N ARG A 235 11.13 -14.53 16.15
CA ARG A 235 10.57 -13.95 14.94
C ARG A 235 10.40 -14.97 13.82
N GLN A 236 11.35 -15.92 13.67
CA GLN A 236 11.24 -17.02 12.71
C GLN A 236 10.06 -17.93 13.04
N SER A 237 9.86 -18.26 14.33
CA SER A 237 8.73 -19.07 14.77
C SER A 237 7.39 -18.44 14.40
N ILE A 238 7.23 -17.14 14.64
CA ILE A 238 6.02 -16.39 14.21
C ILE A 238 5.85 -16.43 12.69
N ASN A 239 6.93 -16.23 11.93
CA ASN A 239 6.86 -16.25 10.47
C ASN A 239 6.41 -17.59 9.90
N PHE A 240 6.90 -18.72 10.46
CA PHE A 240 6.47 -20.06 10.07
C PHE A 240 5.09 -20.45 10.62
N ALA A 241 4.58 -19.76 11.65
CA ALA A 241 3.26 -20.01 12.24
C ALA A 241 2.11 -19.36 11.45
N ILE A 242 2.39 -18.40 10.58
CA ILE A 242 1.36 -17.67 9.81
C ILE A 242 0.96 -18.49 8.59
N ASP A 243 -0.27 -18.99 8.57
CA ASP A 243 -0.92 -19.53 7.38
C ASP A 243 -1.44 -18.39 6.51
N ARG A 244 -0.62 -18.03 5.50
CA ARG A 244 -0.92 -16.91 4.58
C ARG A 244 -2.07 -17.24 3.66
N THR A 245 -2.28 -18.53 3.35
CA THR A 245 -3.43 -18.98 2.55
C THR A 245 -4.72 -18.75 3.33
N ALA A 246 -4.77 -19.13 4.60
CA ALA A 246 -5.92 -18.86 5.46
C ALA A 246 -6.18 -17.35 5.62
N TYR A 247 -5.13 -16.55 5.77
CA TYR A 247 -5.21 -15.09 5.84
C TYR A 247 -5.76 -14.48 4.56
N GLN A 248 -5.22 -14.86 3.40
CA GLN A 248 -5.66 -14.33 2.10
C GLN A 248 -7.05 -14.83 1.69
N SER A 249 -7.47 -15.99 2.15
CA SER A 249 -8.81 -16.50 1.85
C SER A 249 -9.93 -15.62 2.42
N GLN A 250 -9.65 -14.82 3.45
CA GLN A 250 -10.58 -13.81 3.99
C GLN A 250 -10.89 -12.69 2.96
N VAL A 251 -9.97 -12.43 2.03
CA VAL A 251 -10.09 -11.38 1.00
C VAL A 251 -10.49 -11.97 -0.34
N ASN A 252 -9.78 -13.01 -0.78
CA ASN A 252 -9.80 -13.50 -2.15
C ASN A 252 -10.54 -14.85 -2.29
N GLY A 253 -11.15 -15.35 -1.21
CA GLY A 253 -11.74 -16.68 -1.21
C GLY A 253 -10.70 -17.80 -1.33
N LYS A 254 -11.15 -19.05 -1.34
CA LYS A 254 -10.24 -20.21 -1.40
C LYS A 254 -9.44 -20.25 -2.70
N ASP A 255 -10.09 -19.98 -3.83
CA ASP A 255 -9.50 -20.13 -5.15
C ASP A 255 -8.53 -18.98 -5.51
N GLY A 256 -8.77 -17.78 -4.99
CA GLY A 256 -7.92 -16.61 -5.21
C GLY A 256 -6.81 -16.41 -4.16
N ALA A 257 -6.87 -17.12 -3.04
CA ALA A 257 -5.97 -16.88 -1.91
C ALA A 257 -4.50 -17.05 -2.27
N ALA A 258 -4.15 -18.17 -2.89
CA ALA A 258 -2.77 -18.48 -3.24
C ALA A 258 -2.18 -17.45 -4.22
N LEU A 259 -2.96 -17.01 -5.20
CA LEU A 259 -2.52 -16.06 -6.23
C LEU A 259 -2.02 -14.73 -5.67
N ALA A 260 -2.51 -14.32 -4.50
CA ALA A 260 -2.17 -13.06 -3.85
C ALA A 260 -0.97 -13.16 -2.88
N ILE A 261 -0.42 -14.36 -2.68
CA ILE A 261 0.67 -14.55 -1.70
C ILE A 261 2.01 -14.14 -2.30
N ARG A 262 2.72 -13.31 -1.54
CA ARG A 262 4.12 -12.95 -1.73
C ARG A 262 4.95 -13.52 -0.58
N ASN A 263 6.04 -14.19 -0.90
CA ASN A 263 6.96 -14.73 0.10
C ASN A 263 8.20 -13.84 0.31
N LEU A 264 8.39 -12.84 -0.57
CA LEU A 264 9.50 -11.89 -0.55
C LEU A 264 8.98 -10.45 -0.68
N PHE A 265 9.78 -9.46 -0.22
CA PHE A 265 9.47 -8.04 -0.40
C PHE A 265 9.46 -7.63 -1.87
N VAL A 266 10.42 -8.12 -2.65
CA VAL A 266 10.45 -7.97 -4.09
C VAL A 266 9.77 -9.21 -4.67
N PRO A 267 8.76 -9.08 -5.56
CA PRO A 267 8.17 -10.22 -6.23
C PRO A 267 9.24 -11.12 -6.85
N SER A 268 9.06 -12.43 -6.75
CA SER A 268 10.08 -13.43 -7.06
C SER A 268 10.64 -13.32 -8.49
N ASP A 269 9.79 -12.93 -9.43
CA ASP A 269 10.09 -12.81 -10.86
C ASP A 269 10.26 -11.36 -11.36
N PHE A 270 10.26 -10.38 -10.44
CA PHE A 270 10.29 -8.96 -10.80
C PHE A 270 11.62 -8.52 -11.42
N VAL A 271 12.72 -9.11 -10.98
CA VAL A 271 14.08 -8.86 -11.52
C VAL A 271 14.85 -10.15 -11.65
N SER A 272 15.72 -10.24 -12.64
CA SER A 272 16.59 -11.39 -12.89
C SER A 272 18.06 -10.97 -12.99
N ALA A 273 18.95 -11.87 -12.64
CA ALA A 273 20.39 -11.75 -12.85
C ALA A 273 20.89 -12.98 -13.61
N GLY A 274 21.24 -12.81 -14.89
CA GLY A 274 21.46 -13.93 -15.81
C GLY A 274 20.17 -14.72 -15.97
N ASP A 275 20.27 -16.03 -15.85
CA ASP A 275 19.14 -16.96 -16.01
C ASP A 275 18.34 -17.19 -14.70
N LYS A 276 18.73 -16.53 -13.58
CA LYS A 276 18.08 -16.69 -12.28
C LYS A 276 17.20 -15.52 -11.95
N THR A 277 15.99 -15.80 -11.48
CA THR A 277 15.10 -14.81 -10.89
C THR A 277 15.59 -14.37 -9.52
N PHE A 278 15.09 -13.24 -9.01
CA PHE A 278 15.38 -12.80 -7.64
C PHE A 278 14.97 -13.88 -6.61
N GLY A 279 13.85 -14.54 -6.83
CA GLY A 279 13.40 -15.64 -5.96
C GLY A 279 14.36 -16.82 -5.93
N ASP A 280 14.94 -17.19 -7.08
CA ASP A 280 15.97 -18.25 -7.15
C ASP A 280 17.22 -17.85 -6.36
N LEU A 281 17.70 -16.62 -6.54
CA LEU A 281 18.86 -16.09 -5.83
C LEU A 281 18.67 -16.05 -4.32
N VAL A 282 17.47 -15.67 -3.87
CA VAL A 282 17.11 -15.68 -2.45
C VAL A 282 17.04 -17.12 -1.93
N THR A 283 16.43 -18.03 -2.67
CA THR A 283 16.34 -19.45 -2.28
C THR A 283 17.74 -20.06 -2.09
N ASP A 284 18.63 -19.85 -3.05
CA ASP A 284 20.02 -20.30 -2.96
C ASP A 284 20.75 -19.71 -1.74
N LYS A 285 20.55 -18.41 -1.49
CA LYS A 285 21.19 -17.73 -0.38
C LYS A 285 20.65 -18.17 0.96
N MET A 286 19.31 -18.27 1.10
CA MET A 286 18.65 -18.65 2.36
C MET A 286 19.04 -20.06 2.81
N SER A 287 19.26 -20.99 1.86
CA SER A 287 19.72 -22.36 2.18
C SER A 287 21.07 -22.37 2.94
N THR A 288 21.85 -21.27 2.86
CA THR A 288 23.15 -21.15 3.55
C THR A 288 23.04 -20.56 4.96
N TYR A 289 21.85 -20.08 5.39
CA TYR A 289 21.68 -19.42 6.69
C TYR A 289 21.29 -20.37 7.83
N GLY A 290 20.78 -21.55 7.52
CA GLY A 290 20.43 -22.56 8.51
C GLY A 290 19.44 -23.59 7.97
N ASP A 291 19.36 -24.73 8.66
CA ASP A 291 18.51 -25.86 8.28
C ASP A 291 17.03 -25.52 8.30
N GLU A 292 16.62 -24.51 9.07
CA GLU A 292 15.25 -24.00 9.13
C GLU A 292 14.76 -23.50 7.78
N TRP A 293 15.64 -23.09 6.88
CA TRP A 293 15.32 -22.61 5.53
C TRP A 293 15.35 -23.70 4.47
N SER A 294 15.78 -24.91 4.85
CA SER A 294 15.81 -26.05 3.92
C SER A 294 14.39 -26.40 3.44
N GLY A 295 14.23 -26.53 2.14
CA GLY A 295 12.96 -26.87 1.50
C GLY A 295 11.90 -25.75 1.51
N VAL A 296 12.25 -24.51 1.92
CA VAL A 296 11.36 -23.35 1.80
C VAL A 296 11.30 -22.91 0.35
N ASN A 297 10.09 -22.75 -0.18
CA ASN A 297 9.85 -22.25 -1.52
C ASN A 297 9.45 -20.76 -1.45
N PHE A 298 10.29 -19.89 -1.99
CA PHE A 298 10.07 -18.44 -1.99
C PHE A 298 9.33 -17.92 -3.24
N ALA A 299 8.90 -18.81 -4.15
CA ALA A 299 8.12 -18.39 -5.31
C ALA A 299 6.77 -17.79 -4.88
N ASP A 300 6.27 -16.84 -5.69
CA ASP A 300 4.96 -16.23 -5.47
C ASP A 300 3.81 -17.19 -5.82
N GLY A 301 2.60 -16.86 -5.40
CA GLY A 301 1.39 -17.62 -5.71
C GLY A 301 1.21 -18.88 -4.89
N GLN A 302 1.92 -19.03 -3.80
CA GLN A 302 1.84 -20.16 -2.87
C GLN A 302 2.32 -19.76 -1.48
N ASP A 303 1.91 -20.50 -0.43
CA ASP A 303 2.42 -20.33 0.93
C ASP A 303 3.63 -21.26 1.18
N GLY A 304 4.81 -20.80 0.78
CA GLY A 304 6.06 -21.54 0.97
C GLY A 304 6.66 -21.41 2.36
N LEU A 305 6.16 -20.44 3.17
CA LEU A 305 6.71 -20.14 4.49
C LEU A 305 5.93 -20.82 5.63
N TYR A 306 4.64 -21.10 5.46
CA TYR A 306 3.84 -21.72 6.53
C TYR A 306 4.32 -23.15 6.83
N ASN A 307 4.75 -23.39 8.06
CA ASN A 307 5.13 -24.73 8.53
C ASN A 307 5.04 -24.78 10.05
N ALA A 308 3.96 -25.38 10.57
CA ALA A 308 3.71 -25.43 12.01
C ALA A 308 4.79 -26.20 12.80
N GLU A 309 5.44 -27.22 12.23
CA GLU A 309 6.50 -27.96 12.91
C GLU A 309 7.80 -27.16 12.97
N LYS A 310 8.18 -26.45 11.89
CA LYS A 310 9.29 -25.48 11.93
C LYS A 310 9.00 -24.35 12.93
N ALA A 311 7.77 -23.86 12.97
CA ALA A 311 7.36 -22.84 13.94
C ALA A 311 7.60 -23.31 15.39
N LYS A 312 7.19 -24.53 15.73
CA LYS A 312 7.41 -25.12 17.06
C LYS A 312 8.90 -25.31 17.37
N THR A 313 9.67 -25.79 16.40
CA THR A 313 11.11 -26.01 16.56
C THR A 313 11.85 -24.70 16.85
N GLU A 314 11.59 -23.68 16.06
CA GLU A 314 12.21 -22.36 16.28
C GLU A 314 11.73 -21.71 17.59
N PHE A 315 10.44 -21.89 17.92
CA PHE A 315 9.91 -21.41 19.19
C PHE A 315 10.56 -22.09 20.40
N ALA A 316 10.83 -23.41 20.34
CA ALA A 316 11.49 -24.11 21.44
C ALA A 316 12.90 -23.56 21.71
N LYS A 317 13.68 -23.29 20.64
CA LYS A 317 15.00 -22.62 20.76
C LYS A 317 14.88 -21.25 21.40
N ALA A 318 13.93 -20.43 20.89
CA ALA A 318 13.67 -19.11 21.42
C ALA A 318 13.24 -19.14 22.88
N LYS A 319 12.35 -20.06 23.27
CA LYS A 319 11.82 -20.19 24.63
C LYS A 319 12.92 -20.50 25.64
N GLU A 320 13.82 -21.42 25.31
CA GLU A 320 14.96 -21.78 26.17
C GLU A 320 15.85 -20.54 26.42
N ALA A 321 16.24 -19.83 25.39
CA ALA A 321 17.05 -18.62 25.49
C ALA A 321 16.35 -17.52 26.29
N LEU A 322 15.08 -17.25 25.98
CA LEU A 322 14.29 -16.19 26.62
C LEU A 322 13.99 -16.49 28.10
N GLN A 323 13.76 -17.75 28.47
CA GLN A 323 13.63 -18.15 29.90
C GLN A 323 14.91 -17.87 30.68
N GLY A 324 16.09 -18.12 30.09
CA GLY A 324 17.38 -17.76 30.69
C GLY A 324 17.55 -16.26 30.90
N GLU A 325 16.84 -15.42 30.15
CA GLU A 325 16.81 -13.97 30.30
C GLU A 325 15.71 -13.45 31.24
N GLY A 326 14.93 -14.35 31.86
CA GLY A 326 13.84 -13.99 32.77
C GLY A 326 12.57 -13.49 32.05
N VAL A 327 12.38 -13.86 30.79
CA VAL A 327 11.16 -13.51 30.02
C VAL A 327 9.97 -14.30 30.55
N GLN A 328 8.84 -13.60 30.71
CA GLN A 328 7.58 -14.19 31.16
C GLN A 328 6.71 -14.56 29.93
N PHE A 329 6.05 -15.71 30.02
CA PHE A 329 5.10 -16.20 29.02
C PHE A 329 3.67 -16.17 29.58
N PRO A 330 2.65 -16.02 28.71
CA PRO A 330 2.72 -15.86 27.24
C PRO A 330 3.31 -14.50 26.83
N ILE A 331 3.91 -14.48 25.62
CA ILE A 331 4.29 -13.23 24.96
C ILE A 331 3.05 -12.62 24.32
N HIS A 332 2.75 -11.38 24.68
CA HIS A 332 1.60 -10.63 24.15
C HIS A 332 2.02 -9.76 22.96
N LEU A 333 1.41 -9.99 21.79
CA LEU A 333 1.62 -9.20 20.57
C LEU A 333 0.35 -8.40 20.25
N ASP A 334 0.43 -7.07 20.33
CA ASP A 334 -0.69 -6.20 19.96
C ASP A 334 -0.86 -6.14 18.44
N LEU A 335 -2.08 -6.36 17.95
CA LEU A 335 -2.46 -6.26 16.56
C LEU A 335 -3.59 -5.22 16.41
N PRO A 336 -3.26 -3.94 16.16
CA PRO A 336 -4.26 -2.90 15.92
C PRO A 336 -4.98 -3.13 14.58
N VAL A 337 -6.30 -2.99 14.60
CA VAL A 337 -7.14 -3.09 13.39
C VAL A 337 -8.23 -2.03 13.40
N ASP A 338 -8.61 -1.57 12.21
CA ASP A 338 -9.76 -0.69 12.04
C ASP A 338 -11.05 -1.48 12.30
N GLN A 339 -11.78 -1.10 13.37
CA GLN A 339 -13.02 -1.76 13.77
C GLN A 339 -14.16 -1.62 12.74
N SER A 340 -14.10 -0.62 11.86
CA SER A 340 -15.11 -0.42 10.81
C SER A 340 -14.91 -1.38 9.63
N SER A 341 -13.72 -1.94 9.47
CA SER A 341 -13.39 -2.89 8.40
C SER A 341 -13.59 -4.34 8.85
N LYS A 342 -14.75 -4.91 8.54
CA LYS A 342 -15.03 -6.34 8.79
C LYS A 342 -13.95 -7.26 8.23
N LEU A 343 -13.38 -6.87 7.08
CA LEU A 343 -12.32 -7.61 6.41
C LEU A 343 -11.03 -7.63 7.23
N ASN A 344 -10.58 -6.45 7.70
CA ASN A 344 -9.35 -6.37 8.52
C ASN A 344 -9.52 -7.14 9.84
N VAL A 345 -10.71 -7.07 10.44
CA VAL A 345 -11.02 -7.85 11.65
C VAL A 345 -10.96 -9.35 11.37
N ALA A 346 -11.53 -9.84 10.26
CA ALA A 346 -11.48 -11.26 9.88
C ALA A 346 -10.04 -11.71 9.61
N GLN A 347 -9.24 -10.90 8.92
CA GLN A 347 -7.81 -11.17 8.69
C GLN A 347 -7.01 -11.23 10.01
N ALA A 348 -7.25 -10.31 10.93
CA ALA A 348 -6.61 -10.34 12.25
C ALA A 348 -6.99 -11.58 13.07
N GLN A 349 -8.25 -12.01 13.00
CA GLN A 349 -8.71 -13.25 13.64
C GLN A 349 -8.03 -14.48 13.03
N SER A 350 -7.84 -14.51 11.71
CA SER A 350 -7.11 -15.57 11.01
C SER A 350 -5.66 -15.65 11.49
N LEU A 351 -4.95 -14.52 11.59
CA LEU A 351 -3.59 -14.46 12.13
C LEU A 351 -3.53 -14.98 13.56
N LYS A 352 -4.39 -14.48 14.44
CA LYS A 352 -4.49 -14.95 15.82
C LYS A 352 -4.67 -16.45 15.88
N GLN A 353 -5.63 -16.98 15.15
CA GLN A 353 -5.98 -18.39 15.16
C GLN A 353 -4.80 -19.27 14.70
N THR A 354 -4.11 -18.89 13.61
CA THR A 354 -3.04 -19.72 13.05
C THR A 354 -1.78 -19.68 13.90
N ILE A 355 -1.41 -18.52 14.44
CA ILE A 355 -0.24 -18.37 15.32
C ILE A 355 -0.47 -19.10 16.65
N GLU A 356 -1.59 -18.85 17.33
CA GLU A 356 -1.88 -19.45 18.62
C GLU A 356 -2.11 -20.97 18.50
N LYS A 357 -2.68 -21.45 17.39
CA LYS A 357 -2.78 -22.90 17.13
C LYS A 357 -1.42 -23.56 16.93
N SER A 358 -0.50 -22.87 16.24
CA SER A 358 0.83 -23.41 15.95
C SER A 358 1.74 -23.43 17.18
N LEU A 359 1.71 -22.37 18.01
CA LEU A 359 2.65 -22.16 19.09
C LEU A 359 2.09 -22.39 20.49
N GLY A 360 0.76 -22.43 20.63
CA GLY A 360 0.04 -22.52 21.92
C GLY A 360 -0.22 -21.12 22.52
N SER A 361 -1.46 -20.88 22.99
CA SER A 361 -1.83 -19.62 23.64
C SER A 361 -1.16 -19.41 24.99
N GLU A 362 -0.65 -20.46 25.61
CA GLU A 362 0.18 -20.40 26.82
C GLU A 362 1.59 -19.85 26.53
N ASN A 363 1.97 -19.75 25.26
CA ASN A 363 3.27 -19.28 24.82
C ASN A 363 3.19 -17.91 24.14
N VAL A 364 2.22 -17.74 23.22
CA VAL A 364 2.03 -16.49 22.45
C VAL A 364 0.54 -16.17 22.37
N VAL A 365 0.20 -14.92 22.65
CA VAL A 365 -1.16 -14.39 22.55
C VAL A 365 -1.16 -13.20 21.58
N ILE A 366 -2.04 -13.24 20.60
CA ILE A 366 -2.29 -12.09 19.71
C ILE A 366 -3.46 -11.29 20.28
N ASP A 367 -3.19 -10.08 20.71
CA ASP A 367 -4.16 -9.15 21.25
C ASP A 367 -4.71 -8.26 20.13
N ILE A 368 -5.89 -8.60 19.61
CA ILE A 368 -6.54 -7.80 18.56
C ILE A 368 -7.15 -6.55 19.19
N ASN A 369 -6.56 -5.40 18.86
CA ASN A 369 -7.03 -4.10 19.33
C ASN A 369 -7.90 -3.45 18.23
N GLN A 370 -9.22 -3.55 18.37
CA GLN A 370 -10.17 -2.91 17.46
C GLN A 370 -10.29 -1.42 17.82
N LEU A 371 -9.84 -0.57 16.91
CA LEU A 371 -9.72 0.88 17.09
C LEU A 371 -10.54 1.63 16.03
N SER A 372 -10.80 2.91 16.27
CA SER A 372 -11.26 3.80 15.20
C SER A 372 -10.20 3.93 14.11
N SER A 373 -10.58 4.31 12.89
CA SER A 373 -9.60 4.51 11.79
C SER A 373 -8.47 5.48 12.17
N ASP A 374 -8.79 6.58 12.85
CA ASP A 374 -7.80 7.57 13.30
C ASP A 374 -6.87 7.00 14.37
N ASP A 375 -7.41 6.28 15.36
CA ASP A 375 -6.60 5.66 16.40
C ASP A 375 -5.75 4.51 15.85
N MET A 376 -6.25 3.76 14.87
CA MET A 376 -5.47 2.71 14.20
C MET A 376 -4.28 3.31 13.43
N GLN A 377 -4.49 4.41 12.69
CA GLN A 377 -3.38 5.13 12.04
C GLN A 377 -2.36 5.65 13.07
N ASN A 378 -2.83 6.22 14.19
CA ASN A 378 -1.97 6.66 15.27
C ASN A 378 -1.21 5.50 15.92
N ALA A 379 -1.80 4.32 16.01
CA ALA A 379 -1.16 3.13 16.59
C ALA A 379 -0.14 2.46 15.67
N THR A 380 -0.21 2.68 14.35
CA THR A 380 0.58 1.95 13.35
C THR A 380 1.51 2.82 12.52
N LEU A 381 1.00 3.91 11.92
CA LEU A 381 1.75 4.71 10.94
C LEU A 381 2.55 5.85 11.57
N ASN A 382 2.11 6.37 12.70
CA ASN A 382 2.86 7.40 13.42
C ASN A 382 4.03 6.73 14.16
N ALA A 383 5.24 6.88 13.64
CA ALA A 383 6.46 6.17 14.08
C ALA A 383 6.69 6.16 15.61
N ALA A 384 6.39 7.26 16.30
CA ALA A 384 6.51 7.35 17.75
C ALA A 384 5.48 6.46 18.50
N ASN A 385 4.41 6.05 17.87
CA ASN A 385 3.27 5.36 18.46
C ASN A 385 3.08 3.94 17.93
N ALA A 386 3.84 3.54 16.90
CA ALA A 386 3.61 2.27 16.22
C ALA A 386 3.57 1.10 17.20
N ALA A 387 2.49 0.35 17.12
CA ALA A 387 2.30 -0.86 17.90
C ALA A 387 3.22 -1.97 17.41
N ALA A 388 3.61 -2.85 18.30
CA ALA A 388 4.37 -4.05 17.95
C ALA A 388 3.44 -5.24 17.85
#